data_25db0e9b876a15789eceb440bf51c44c
#
_entry.id   25db0e9b876a15789eceb440bf51c44c
#
_cell.length_a   1.000
_cell.length_b   1.000
_cell.length_c   1.000
_cell.angle_alpha   90.00
_cell.angle_beta   90.00
_cell.angle_gamma   90.00
#
_symmetry.space_group_name_H-M   'P 1'
#
loop_
_entity.id
_entity.type
_entity.pdbx_description
1 polymer ?
#
loop_
_entity_poly.entity_id
_entity_poly.type
_entity_poly.pdbx_seq_one_letter_code
_entity_poly.pdbx_strand_id
1 'polypeptide(L)'
;MDLGHAEMRGSGDGAVNMIRTLRSRLQALHIHDNDRWHDNHQIPFSMSIDFDAIVKALKEIGYEGYFTLEADAFLDAYNTSDIFDGVVKLKESAKKLADMFDQL
;
A
#
# COMPACT_ATOMS: atom_id res chain seq x y z
N MET A 1 1.15 -5.57 9.19
CA MET A 1 -0.01 -4.67 9.04
C MET A 1 -0.45 -4.65 7.59
N ASP A 2 -1.73 -4.74 7.34
CA ASP A 2 -2.34 -4.62 6.01
C ASP A 2 -2.92 -3.22 5.85
N LEU A 3 -2.32 -2.40 4.97
CA LEU A 3 -2.70 -1.00 4.78
C LEU A 3 -4.10 -0.86 4.16
N GLY A 4 -4.40 -1.69 3.17
CA GLY A 4 -5.70 -1.63 2.51
C GLY A 4 -6.84 -1.94 3.48
N HIS A 5 -6.71 -3.00 4.27
CA HIS A 5 -7.73 -3.35 5.26
C HIS A 5 -7.86 -2.29 6.34
N ALA A 6 -6.77 -1.66 6.77
CA ALA A 6 -6.81 -0.59 7.77
C ALA A 6 -7.58 0.65 7.28
N GLU A 7 -7.61 0.89 5.97
CA GLU A 7 -8.32 2.02 5.36
C GLU A 7 -9.78 1.74 5.03
N MET A 8 -10.22 0.48 5.08
CA MET A 8 -11.62 0.16 4.83
C MET A 8 -12.52 0.72 5.92
N ARG A 9 -13.67 1.25 5.54
CA ARG A 9 -14.63 1.80 6.48
C ARG A 9 -15.12 0.73 7.45
N GLY A 10 -15.15 1.09 8.73
CA GLY A 10 -15.53 0.18 9.81
C GLY A 10 -14.39 -0.66 10.36
N SER A 11 -13.19 -0.55 9.81
CA SER A 11 -12.00 -1.31 10.27
C SER A 11 -11.15 -0.58 11.31
N GLY A 12 -11.59 0.58 11.80
CA GLY A 12 -10.87 1.35 12.81
C GLY A 12 -10.53 2.77 12.34
N ASP A 13 -9.45 3.34 12.87
CA ASP A 13 -9.10 4.75 12.72
C ASP A 13 -8.27 5.07 11.47
N GLY A 14 -8.09 4.11 10.57
CA GLY A 14 -7.30 4.28 9.37
C GLY A 14 -5.83 3.92 9.53
N ALA A 15 -5.14 3.78 8.39
CA ALA A 15 -3.75 3.30 8.35
C ALA A 15 -2.79 4.26 9.05
N VAL A 16 -2.93 5.57 8.87
CA VAL A 16 -2.03 6.57 9.47
C VAL A 16 -2.05 6.48 10.99
N ASN A 17 -3.24 6.43 11.59
CA ASN A 17 -3.37 6.32 13.05
C ASN A 17 -2.82 4.99 13.57
N MET A 18 -3.03 3.90 12.83
CA MET A 18 -2.51 2.59 13.19
C MET A 18 -0.98 2.56 13.13
N ILE A 19 -0.37 3.16 12.10
CA ILE A 19 1.08 3.29 11.97
C ILE A 19 1.65 4.06 13.18
N ARG A 20 1.07 5.20 13.51
CA ARG A 20 1.50 6.02 14.63
C ARG A 20 1.36 5.32 15.98
N THR A 21 0.36 4.47 16.12
CA THR A 21 0.14 3.68 17.34
C THR A 21 1.16 2.55 17.47
N LEU A 22 1.44 1.83 16.38
CA LEU A 22 2.36 0.69 16.39
C LEU A 22 3.83 1.10 16.53
N ARG A 23 4.24 2.19 15.88
CA ARG A 23 5.61 2.71 15.92
C ARG A 23 6.64 1.62 15.64
N SER A 24 7.62 1.43 16.51
CA SER A 24 8.71 0.45 16.34
C SER A 24 8.23 -1.01 16.29
N ARG A 25 6.99 -1.29 16.68
CA ARG A 25 6.41 -2.63 16.55
C ARG A 25 6.02 -2.97 15.12
N LEU A 26 5.91 -1.97 14.25
CA LEU A 26 5.59 -2.18 12.85
C LEU A 26 6.84 -2.62 12.08
N GLN A 27 6.87 -3.87 11.64
CA GLN A 27 8.03 -4.47 10.97
C GLN A 27 7.73 -4.95 9.56
N ALA A 28 6.47 -5.09 9.18
CA ALA A 28 6.06 -5.55 7.86
C ALA A 28 4.77 -4.90 7.42
N LEU A 29 4.63 -4.71 6.10
CA LEU A 29 3.47 -4.12 5.46
C LEU A 29 2.98 -5.00 4.32
N HIS A 30 1.66 -5.11 4.19
CA HIS A 30 1.00 -5.54 2.96
C HIS A 30 0.26 -4.35 2.38
N ILE A 31 0.57 -3.98 1.15
CA ILE A 31 0.12 -2.74 0.53
C ILE A 31 -0.74 -3.05 -0.68
N HIS A 32 -1.96 -2.55 -0.66
CA HIS A 32 -2.85 -2.53 -1.82
C HIS A 32 -3.78 -1.32 -1.72
N ASP A 33 -4.43 -0.98 -2.82
CA ASP A 33 -5.37 0.13 -2.88
C ASP A 33 -6.81 -0.37 -2.94
N ASN A 34 -7.73 0.45 -2.49
CA ASN A 34 -9.16 0.17 -2.55
C ASN A 34 -9.98 1.48 -2.53
N ASP A 35 -11.29 1.34 -2.69
CA ASP A 35 -12.23 2.45 -2.63
C ASP A 35 -12.74 2.73 -1.21
N ARG A 36 -12.17 2.08 -0.20
CA ARG A 36 -12.51 2.13 1.24
C ARG A 36 -13.79 1.39 1.61
N TRP A 37 -14.53 0.88 0.65
CA TRP A 37 -15.75 0.12 0.87
C TRP A 37 -15.62 -1.35 0.53
N HIS A 38 -14.78 -1.66 -0.46
CA HIS A 38 -14.57 -3.02 -0.97
C HIS A 38 -13.09 -3.40 -0.82
N ASP A 39 -12.85 -4.69 -0.64
CA ASP A 39 -11.50 -5.24 -0.57
C ASP A 39 -10.95 -5.47 -1.99
N ASN A 40 -10.61 -4.37 -2.68
CA ASN A 40 -10.30 -4.38 -4.11
C ASN A 40 -8.95 -4.99 -4.45
N HIS A 41 -7.97 -4.98 -3.56
CA HIS A 41 -6.61 -5.47 -3.80
C HIS A 41 -6.00 -4.95 -5.10
N GLN A 42 -6.15 -3.65 -5.34
CA GLN A 42 -5.66 -2.98 -6.54
C GLN A 42 -4.29 -2.37 -6.35
N ILE A 43 -3.65 -2.00 -7.47
CA ILE A 43 -2.33 -1.36 -7.47
C ILE A 43 -2.40 0.00 -6.74
N PRO A 44 -1.37 0.35 -5.93
CA PRO A 44 -1.31 1.66 -5.29
C PRO A 44 -1.44 2.81 -6.27
N PHE A 45 -2.04 3.91 -5.82
CA PHE A 45 -2.33 5.13 -6.58
C PHE A 45 -3.48 5.01 -7.59
N SER A 46 -4.17 3.88 -7.64
CA SER A 46 -5.26 3.70 -8.60
C SER A 46 -6.67 3.96 -8.02
N MET A 47 -6.79 4.03 -6.71
CA MET A 47 -8.09 4.18 -6.05
C MET A 47 -8.08 5.30 -5.00
N SER A 48 -8.58 5.05 -3.77
CA SER A 48 -8.91 6.11 -2.81
C SER A 48 -7.93 6.31 -1.67
N ILE A 49 -6.96 5.42 -1.48
CA ILE A 49 -6.03 5.50 -0.34
C ILE A 49 -5.03 6.65 -0.55
N ASP A 50 -4.85 7.47 0.49
CA ASP A 50 -3.88 8.57 0.50
C ASP A 50 -2.49 8.04 0.88
N PHE A 51 -1.74 7.61 -0.12
CA PHE A 51 -0.39 7.07 0.10
C PHE A 51 0.62 8.15 0.49
N ASP A 52 0.40 9.41 0.17
CA ASP A 52 1.26 10.50 0.64
C ASP A 52 1.23 10.60 2.18
N ALA A 53 0.05 10.56 2.76
CA ALA A 53 -0.11 10.58 4.22
C ALA A 53 0.47 9.33 4.88
N ILE A 54 0.29 8.17 4.27
CA ILE A 54 0.82 6.89 4.76
C ILE A 54 2.35 6.89 4.76
N VAL A 55 2.98 7.32 3.66
CA VAL A 55 4.44 7.37 3.55
C VAL A 55 5.03 8.34 4.57
N LYS A 56 4.39 9.49 4.79
CA LYS A 56 4.81 10.44 5.83
C LYS A 56 4.77 9.83 7.22
N ALA A 57 3.69 9.11 7.55
CA ALA A 57 3.56 8.44 8.84
C ALA A 57 4.63 7.36 9.02
N LEU A 58 4.93 6.59 8.00
CA LEU A 58 6.00 5.59 8.02
C LEU A 58 7.37 6.23 8.25
N LYS A 59 7.62 7.38 7.62
CA LYS A 59 8.86 8.12 7.83
C LYS A 59 8.97 8.66 9.25
N GLU A 60 7.87 9.19 9.81
CA GLU A 60 7.82 9.70 11.18
C GLU A 60 8.22 8.64 12.22
N ILE A 61 7.78 7.39 12.03
CA ILE A 61 8.09 6.31 12.97
C ILE A 61 9.44 5.65 12.70
N GLY A 62 10.14 6.03 11.63
CA GLY A 62 11.43 5.43 11.25
C GLY A 62 11.30 4.01 10.73
N TYR A 63 10.26 3.72 9.94
CA TYR A 63 10.04 2.39 9.38
C TYR A 63 11.24 1.92 8.55
N GLU A 64 11.70 0.70 8.80
CA GLU A 64 12.88 0.11 8.13
C GLU A 64 12.54 -1.18 7.35
N GLY A 65 11.28 -1.59 7.33
CA GLY A 65 10.85 -2.80 6.63
C GLY A 65 10.67 -2.61 5.12
N TYR A 66 10.22 -3.67 4.47
CA TYR A 66 9.93 -3.65 3.04
C TYR A 66 8.55 -3.08 2.73
N PHE A 67 8.40 -2.56 1.52
CA PHE A 67 7.10 -2.21 0.93
C PHE A 67 6.61 -3.39 0.09
N THR A 68 5.88 -4.29 0.72
CA THR A 68 5.36 -5.50 0.05
C THR A 68 3.98 -5.23 -0.52
N LEU A 69 3.84 -5.31 -1.84
CA LEU A 69 2.55 -5.16 -2.50
C LEU A 69 1.74 -6.45 -2.43
N GLU A 70 0.45 -6.31 -2.18
CA GLU A 70 -0.52 -7.40 -2.21
C GLU A 70 -1.71 -6.99 -3.10
N ALA A 71 -1.39 -6.75 -4.38
CA ALA A 71 -2.36 -6.26 -5.37
C ALA A 71 -2.69 -7.35 -6.40
N ASP A 72 -3.00 -8.54 -5.94
CA ASP A 72 -3.27 -9.71 -6.76
C ASP A 72 -4.50 -9.54 -7.66
N ALA A 73 -5.56 -8.89 -7.18
CA ALA A 73 -6.75 -8.64 -7.99
C ALA A 73 -6.47 -7.71 -9.19
N PHE A 74 -5.46 -6.84 -9.10
CA PHE A 74 -5.03 -6.03 -10.23
C PHE A 74 -4.58 -6.91 -11.40
N LEU A 75 -3.85 -8.01 -11.12
CA LEU A 75 -3.34 -8.90 -12.14
C LEU A 75 -4.44 -9.75 -12.80
N ASP A 76 -5.60 -9.89 -12.17
CA ASP A 76 -6.73 -10.64 -12.72
C ASP A 76 -7.27 -10.01 -14.02
N ALA A 77 -7.01 -8.72 -14.24
CA ALA A 77 -7.39 -8.03 -15.47
C ALA A 77 -6.49 -8.34 -16.66
N TYR A 78 -5.36 -9.04 -16.44
CA TYR A 78 -4.38 -9.33 -17.47
C TYR A 78 -4.52 -10.76 -17.98
N ASN A 79 -4.26 -10.95 -19.29
CA ASN A 79 -4.17 -12.27 -19.92
C ASN A 79 -2.76 -12.86 -19.72
N THR A 80 -2.61 -14.16 -19.99
CA THR A 80 -1.28 -14.81 -19.92
C THR A 80 -0.25 -14.13 -20.82
N SER A 81 -0.69 -13.59 -21.98
CA SER A 81 0.20 -12.93 -22.94
C SER A 81 0.69 -11.56 -22.51
N ASP A 82 -0.03 -10.86 -21.63
CA ASP A 82 0.28 -9.48 -21.23
C ASP A 82 0.49 -9.30 -19.72
N ILE A 83 0.44 -10.38 -18.94
CA ILE A 83 0.58 -10.31 -17.48
C ILE A 83 1.91 -9.70 -17.05
N PHE A 84 2.96 -9.85 -17.85
CA PHE A 84 4.26 -9.25 -17.55
C PHE A 84 4.16 -7.72 -17.48
N ASP A 85 3.34 -7.10 -18.32
CA ASP A 85 3.10 -5.65 -18.27
C ASP A 85 2.48 -5.23 -16.92
N GLY A 86 1.56 -6.05 -16.39
CA GLY A 86 0.98 -5.84 -15.07
C GLY A 86 2.01 -5.93 -13.95
N VAL A 87 2.91 -6.90 -14.02
CA VAL A 87 4.00 -7.06 -13.05
C VAL A 87 4.94 -5.86 -13.07
N VAL A 88 5.28 -5.34 -14.27
CA VAL A 88 6.10 -4.13 -14.41
C VAL A 88 5.42 -2.93 -13.76
N LYS A 89 4.12 -2.76 -13.95
CA LYS A 89 3.36 -1.67 -13.30
C LYS A 89 3.36 -1.78 -11.78
N LEU A 90 3.23 -2.99 -11.25
CA LEU A 90 3.33 -3.22 -9.80
C LEU A 90 4.71 -2.83 -9.28
N LYS A 91 5.77 -3.24 -9.97
CA LYS A 91 7.14 -2.88 -9.62
C LYS A 91 7.34 -1.36 -9.62
N GLU A 92 6.83 -0.66 -10.61
CA GLU A 92 6.91 0.80 -10.70
C GLU A 92 6.16 1.48 -9.56
N SER A 93 5.00 0.97 -9.15
CA SER A 93 4.26 1.53 -8.02
C SER A 93 4.99 1.32 -6.69
N ALA A 94 5.61 0.16 -6.50
CA ALA A 94 6.44 -0.12 -5.32
C ALA A 94 7.64 0.82 -5.27
N LYS A 95 8.30 1.03 -6.41
CA LYS A 95 9.44 1.96 -6.53
C LYS A 95 9.00 3.39 -6.21
N LYS A 96 7.83 3.80 -6.69
CA LYS A 96 7.28 5.13 -6.40
C LYS A 96 7.09 5.33 -4.90
N LEU A 97 6.53 4.34 -4.19
CA LEU A 97 6.37 4.40 -2.74
C LEU A 97 7.72 4.54 -2.02
N ALA A 98 8.70 3.73 -2.42
CA ALA A 98 10.04 3.78 -1.83
C ALA A 98 10.73 5.12 -2.10
N ASP A 99 10.62 5.64 -3.32
CA ASP A 99 11.19 6.95 -3.67
C ASP A 99 10.54 8.08 -2.88
N MET A 100 9.22 8.06 -2.69
CA MET A 100 8.51 9.02 -1.86
C MET A 100 9.01 8.99 -0.42
N PHE A 101 9.22 7.81 0.13
CA PHE A 101 9.75 7.63 1.48
C PHE A 101 11.18 8.19 1.60
N ASP A 102 12.04 7.88 0.64
CA ASP A 102 13.45 8.29 0.67
C ASP A 102 13.62 9.81 0.50
N GLN A 103 12.69 10.47 -0.17
CA GLN A 103 12.72 11.91 -0.42
C GLN A 103 12.20 12.77 0.74
N LEU A 104 11.64 12.16 1.75
CA LEU A 104 11.13 12.89 2.94
C LEU A 104 12.22 13.23 3.94
#